data_ec5445dc65857e7ae40dfe710adb9d7f
#
_entry.id   ec5445dc65857e7ae40dfe710adb9d7f
#
_cell.length_a   1.000
_cell.length_b   1.000
_cell.length_c   1.000
_cell.angle_alpha   90.00
_cell.angle_beta   90.00
_cell.angle_gamma   90.00
#
_symmetry.space_group_name_H-M   'P 1'
#
loop_
_entity.id
_entity.type
_entity.pdbx_description
1 polymer ?
#
loop_
_entity_poly.entity_id
_entity_poly.type
_entity_poly.pdbx_seq_one_letter_code
_entity_poly.pdbx_strand_id
1 'polypeptide(L)'
;MGFDQKGDLSETLYITRRKIKAFLHGMIYYACRIFPIDKNKIVMWTFEGGGGYGCSPKYVAEEILKRNQAGETGYKIVWLLSDTDKEFPEEIRKVRSTLWNRAYHLSTAGTWVSNTRTFYGARKRKKQCYIQTWHATICIKPIGKYRGNLFPRMAYLVSAYDSKLIDYVLSGSDWCDHMYRDGLIYEGEIVKTGTPRCDVLFNQREEKYWQMREEYQLPGDAKIMLYAPTFRGGSQNKNRSVNTEEATVDFVGLIEALERRFGGKWYIFLRLHPQLAARMRGVKVGQASDRLVDVSQRPDMNEIIAGADAFLTDYSSAIFEGAMVRLPGFIYADDLEEYVADRGDLFFDMRELPFPVALDNEELMKNILEFDEEKYRTELSRFMDEVGIFEDGKASERVVELIGKGK
;
A
#
# COMPACT_ATOMS: atom_id res chain seq x y z
N MET A 1 -16.94 -24.13 -4.91
CA MET A 1 -15.88 -25.05 -5.35
C MET A 1 -15.03 -25.42 -4.14
N GLY A 2 -14.99 -26.72 -3.77
CA GLY A 2 -14.26 -27.19 -2.59
C GLY A 2 -12.74 -27.11 -2.84
N PHE A 3 -12.02 -26.49 -1.91
CA PHE A 3 -10.56 -26.51 -1.84
C PHE A 3 -10.08 -27.89 -1.37
N ASP A 4 -10.16 -28.89 -2.21
CA ASP A 4 -9.71 -30.25 -1.92
C ASP A 4 -8.46 -30.58 -2.74
N GLN A 5 -7.35 -29.92 -2.40
CA GLN A 5 -6.01 -30.37 -2.81
C GLN A 5 -5.41 -31.18 -1.66
N LYS A 6 -5.17 -32.47 -1.88
CA LYS A 6 -4.31 -33.30 -1.02
C LYS A 6 -2.91 -32.65 -1.04
N GLY A 7 -2.63 -31.82 -0.03
CA GLY A 7 -1.32 -31.17 0.12
C GLY A 7 -0.21 -32.22 0.28
N ASP A 8 0.94 -31.94 -0.32
CA ASP A 8 2.16 -32.69 -0.08
C ASP A 8 2.44 -32.81 1.42
N LEU A 9 3.03 -33.93 1.84
CA LEU A 9 3.36 -34.21 3.24
C LEU A 9 4.17 -33.07 3.87
N SER A 10 5.03 -32.43 3.08
CA SER A 10 5.86 -31.29 3.50
C SER A 10 5.03 -30.03 3.79
N GLU A 11 4.02 -29.74 2.99
CA GLU A 11 3.09 -28.64 3.21
C GLU A 11 2.24 -28.88 4.48
N THR A 12 1.76 -30.09 4.65
CA THR A 12 0.99 -30.47 5.84
C THR A 12 1.81 -30.29 7.11
N LEU A 13 3.06 -30.73 7.11
CA LEU A 13 4.00 -30.52 8.23
C LEU A 13 4.29 -29.05 8.48
N TYR A 14 4.50 -28.26 7.44
CA TYR A 14 4.70 -26.81 7.54
C TYR A 14 3.50 -26.13 8.19
N ILE A 15 2.29 -26.42 7.69
CA ILE A 15 1.03 -25.86 8.23
C ILE A 15 0.85 -26.25 9.70
N THR A 16 1.10 -27.52 10.03
CA THR A 16 0.98 -28.02 11.42
C THR A 16 1.95 -27.27 12.35
N ARG A 17 3.22 -27.11 11.96
CA ARG A 17 4.19 -26.33 12.73
C ARG A 17 3.74 -24.89 12.93
N ARG A 18 3.21 -24.25 11.89
CA ARG A 18 2.69 -22.87 11.95
C ARG A 18 1.50 -22.78 12.91
N LYS A 19 0.59 -23.76 12.93
CA LYS A 19 -0.55 -23.81 13.85
C LYS A 19 -0.11 -23.98 15.30
N ILE A 20 0.84 -24.91 15.56
CA ILE A 20 1.40 -25.12 16.91
C ILE A 20 2.07 -23.83 17.39
N LYS A 21 2.91 -23.21 16.56
CA LYS A 21 3.54 -21.93 16.89
C LYS A 21 2.51 -20.84 17.19
N ALA A 22 1.46 -20.72 16.40
CA ALA A 22 0.38 -19.76 16.62
C ALA A 22 -0.38 -20.03 17.93
N PHE A 23 -0.59 -21.30 18.29
CA PHE A 23 -1.18 -21.69 19.56
C PHE A 23 -0.30 -21.26 20.75
N LEU A 24 1.00 -21.57 20.70
CA LEU A 24 1.96 -21.18 21.75
C LEU A 24 2.04 -19.65 21.89
N HIS A 25 2.10 -18.91 20.75
CA HIS A 25 2.04 -17.46 20.77
C HIS A 25 0.74 -16.98 21.42
N GLY A 26 -0.40 -17.61 21.10
CA GLY A 26 -1.71 -17.30 21.68
C GLY A 26 -1.74 -17.41 23.20
N MET A 27 -1.01 -18.37 23.79
CA MET A 27 -0.91 -18.50 25.25
C MET A 27 -0.30 -17.26 25.90
N ILE A 28 0.71 -16.64 25.26
CA ILE A 28 1.32 -15.42 25.76
C ILE A 28 0.32 -14.24 25.74
N TYR A 29 -0.51 -14.14 24.68
CA TYR A 29 -1.61 -13.17 24.65
C TYR A 29 -2.61 -13.42 25.78
N TYR A 30 -2.93 -14.67 26.11
CA TYR A 30 -3.82 -14.98 27.24
C TYR A 30 -3.17 -14.58 28.57
N ALA A 31 -1.88 -14.84 28.77
CA ALA A 31 -1.15 -14.40 29.96
C ALA A 31 -1.20 -12.87 30.11
N CYS A 32 -1.03 -12.11 29.01
CA CYS A 32 -1.11 -10.66 29.03
C CYS A 32 -2.51 -10.10 29.36
N ARG A 33 -3.56 -10.94 29.41
CA ARG A 33 -4.91 -10.51 29.79
C ARG A 33 -5.08 -10.19 31.29
N ILE A 34 -4.09 -10.50 32.11
CA ILE A 34 -4.03 -10.03 33.51
C ILE A 34 -4.00 -8.51 33.58
N PHE A 35 -3.46 -7.85 32.56
CA PHE A 35 -3.45 -6.40 32.48
C PHE A 35 -4.79 -5.86 31.93
N PRO A 36 -5.30 -4.73 32.45
CA PRO A 36 -6.52 -4.13 31.96
C PRO A 36 -6.35 -3.59 30.53
N ILE A 37 -7.47 -3.41 29.84
CA ILE A 37 -7.51 -2.68 28.57
C ILE A 37 -7.48 -1.17 28.89
N ASP A 38 -6.52 -0.44 28.34
CA ASP A 38 -6.54 1.01 28.26
C ASP A 38 -7.32 1.42 27.00
N LYS A 39 -8.53 1.93 27.17
CA LYS A 39 -9.42 2.33 26.09
C LYS A 39 -8.84 3.45 25.22
N ASN A 40 -7.98 4.27 25.79
CA ASN A 40 -7.33 5.37 25.07
C ASN A 40 -6.04 4.94 24.36
N LYS A 41 -5.60 3.70 24.53
CA LYS A 41 -4.42 3.17 23.86
C LYS A 41 -4.78 2.61 22.50
N ILE A 42 -4.13 3.11 21.47
CA ILE A 42 -4.26 2.65 20.10
C ILE A 42 -2.92 2.01 19.68
N VAL A 43 -2.97 0.79 19.20
CA VAL A 43 -1.77 0.10 18.64
C VAL A 43 -1.85 0.09 17.15
N MET A 44 -0.79 0.57 16.50
CA MET A 44 -0.70 0.66 15.05
C MET A 44 0.51 -0.11 14.52
N TRP A 45 0.41 -0.60 13.30
CA TRP A 45 1.52 -1.15 12.53
C TRP A 45 1.23 -1.08 11.03
N THR A 46 2.30 -1.02 10.23
CA THR A 46 2.26 -1.06 8.78
C THR A 46 3.11 -2.20 8.25
N PHE A 47 2.66 -2.87 7.19
CA PHE A 47 3.39 -3.93 6.50
C PHE A 47 4.03 -4.94 7.46
N GLU A 48 3.20 -5.54 8.35
CA GLU A 48 3.60 -6.53 9.35
C GLU A 48 4.70 -6.04 10.34
N GLY A 49 4.81 -4.71 10.51
CA GLY A 49 5.86 -4.06 11.30
C GLY A 49 7.14 -3.74 10.54
N GLY A 50 7.25 -4.16 9.28
CA GLY A 50 8.38 -3.82 8.40
C GLY A 50 8.29 -2.43 7.78
N GLY A 51 7.08 -1.84 7.75
CA GLY A 51 6.84 -0.48 7.27
C GLY A 51 7.43 0.59 8.19
N GLY A 52 7.36 1.84 7.75
CA GLY A 52 7.68 3.04 8.53
C GLY A 52 6.43 3.82 8.89
N TYR A 53 6.61 5.10 9.12
CA TYR A 53 5.54 6.07 9.32
C TYR A 53 4.94 6.45 7.96
N GLY A 54 3.94 5.71 7.54
CA GLY A 54 3.34 5.85 6.21
C GLY A 54 2.04 5.08 6.05
N CYS A 55 1.46 5.17 4.87
CA CYS A 55 0.18 4.57 4.50
C CYS A 55 -0.98 5.00 5.41
N SER A 56 -2.16 4.40 5.29
CA SER A 56 -3.37 4.79 6.04
C SER A 56 -3.18 4.96 7.56
N PRO A 57 -2.45 4.09 8.28
CA PRO A 57 -2.23 4.28 9.72
C PRO A 57 -1.52 5.58 10.09
N LYS A 58 -0.62 6.13 9.22
CA LYS A 58 0.03 7.42 9.43
C LYS A 58 -1.00 8.55 9.49
N TYR A 59 -1.86 8.64 8.50
CA TYR A 59 -2.84 9.74 8.41
C TYR A 59 -3.90 9.66 9.52
N VAL A 60 -4.29 8.45 9.93
CA VAL A 60 -5.11 8.25 11.13
C VAL A 60 -4.37 8.74 12.38
N ALA A 61 -3.07 8.46 12.50
CA ALA A 61 -2.27 8.94 13.63
C ALA A 61 -2.14 10.46 13.65
N GLU A 62 -1.92 11.09 12.49
CA GLU A 62 -1.85 12.56 12.36
C GLU A 62 -3.15 13.23 12.78
N GLU A 63 -4.30 12.72 12.36
CA GLU A 63 -5.60 13.23 12.79
C GLU A 63 -5.83 13.04 14.31
N ILE A 64 -5.40 11.91 14.87
CA ILE A 64 -5.44 11.69 16.33
C ILE A 64 -4.57 12.71 17.05
N LEU A 65 -3.34 12.94 16.59
CA LEU A 65 -2.43 13.92 17.21
C LEU A 65 -2.99 15.33 17.14
N LYS A 66 -3.55 15.72 16.01
CA LYS A 66 -4.25 17.00 15.82
C LYS A 66 -5.39 17.18 16.84
N ARG A 67 -6.26 16.18 17.00
CA ARG A 67 -7.36 16.22 17.99
C ARG A 67 -6.87 16.19 19.44
N ASN A 68 -5.79 15.47 19.72
CA ASN A 68 -5.15 15.51 21.04
C ASN A 68 -4.63 16.91 21.37
N GLN A 69 -3.96 17.57 20.42
CA GLN A 69 -3.45 18.93 20.59
C GLN A 69 -4.59 19.96 20.80
N ALA A 70 -5.73 19.76 20.12
CA ALA A 70 -6.92 20.57 20.34
C ALA A 70 -7.66 20.27 21.66
N GLY A 71 -7.22 19.27 22.43
CA GLY A 71 -7.87 18.85 23.67
C GLY A 71 -9.17 18.06 23.48
N GLU A 72 -9.49 17.65 22.27
CA GLU A 72 -10.71 16.90 21.93
C GLU A 72 -10.62 15.43 22.34
N THR A 73 -9.40 14.88 22.31
CA THR A 73 -9.13 13.48 22.65
C THR A 73 -7.88 13.37 23.52
N GLY A 74 -7.66 12.18 24.11
CA GLY A 74 -6.46 11.87 24.91
C GLY A 74 -5.91 10.50 24.52
N TYR A 75 -5.86 10.19 23.24
CA TYR A 75 -5.38 8.90 22.76
C TYR A 75 -3.85 8.79 22.84
N LYS A 76 -3.39 7.59 23.18
CA LYS A 76 -1.98 7.22 23.27
C LYS A 76 -1.66 6.26 22.13
N ILE A 77 -0.80 6.68 21.23
CA ILE A 77 -0.41 5.87 20.07
C ILE A 77 0.83 5.06 20.41
N VAL A 78 0.76 3.75 20.18
CA VAL A 78 1.89 2.83 20.24
C VAL A 78 2.07 2.21 18.85
N TRP A 79 3.26 2.34 18.28
CA TRP A 79 3.54 1.80 16.96
C TRP A 79 4.51 0.61 17.04
N LEU A 80 4.08 -0.53 16.49
CA LEU A 80 4.89 -1.76 16.46
C LEU A 80 5.76 -1.78 15.21
N LEU A 81 7.09 -1.84 15.40
CA LEU A 81 8.10 -1.76 14.36
C LEU A 81 9.10 -2.90 14.44
N SER A 82 9.57 -3.39 13.30
CA SER A 82 10.73 -4.27 13.23
C SER A 82 12.03 -3.53 13.51
N ASP A 83 12.09 -2.27 13.02
CA ASP A 83 13.21 -1.35 13.19
C ASP A 83 12.70 -0.07 13.88
N THR A 84 13.21 0.20 15.07
CA THR A 84 12.81 1.35 15.90
C THR A 84 13.61 2.62 15.62
N ASP A 85 14.62 2.57 14.75
CA ASP A 85 15.45 3.73 14.40
C ASP A 85 14.78 4.64 13.37
N LYS A 86 13.68 4.16 12.76
CA LYS A 86 12.86 4.95 11.84
C LYS A 86 12.29 6.18 12.52
N GLU A 87 12.20 7.26 11.75
CA GLU A 87 11.67 8.56 12.20
C GLU A 87 10.15 8.52 12.38
N PHE A 88 9.68 9.10 13.46
CA PHE A 88 8.28 9.25 13.85
C PHE A 88 8.09 10.54 14.67
N PRO A 89 6.88 11.12 14.71
CA PRO A 89 6.55 12.14 15.70
C PRO A 89 6.85 11.69 17.13
N GLU A 90 7.34 12.58 17.98
CA GLU A 90 7.76 12.28 19.35
C GLU A 90 6.62 11.78 20.24
N GLU A 91 5.39 12.19 19.94
CA GLU A 91 4.18 11.78 20.66
C GLU A 91 3.81 10.31 20.42
N ILE A 92 4.40 9.68 19.38
CA ILE A 92 4.15 8.28 19.04
C ILE A 92 5.19 7.38 19.68
N ARG A 93 4.74 6.52 20.58
CA ARG A 93 5.62 5.55 21.23
C ARG A 93 6.01 4.44 20.26
N LYS A 94 7.27 4.41 19.82
CA LYS A 94 7.86 3.32 19.03
C LYS A 94 8.15 2.12 19.91
N VAL A 95 7.76 0.92 19.46
CA VAL A 95 8.00 -0.33 20.19
C VAL A 95 8.46 -1.42 19.20
N ARG A 96 9.57 -2.07 19.54
CA ARG A 96 10.07 -3.19 18.72
C ARG A 96 9.07 -4.34 18.69
N SER A 97 8.71 -4.81 17.50
CA SER A 97 7.70 -5.84 17.23
C SER A 97 8.19 -7.26 17.60
N THR A 98 8.56 -7.47 18.88
CA THR A 98 8.84 -8.80 19.43
C THR A 98 7.54 -9.51 19.81
N LEU A 99 7.57 -10.82 20.02
CA LEU A 99 6.39 -11.58 20.44
C LEU A 99 5.78 -11.04 21.75
N TRP A 100 6.62 -10.74 22.74
CA TRP A 100 6.19 -10.23 24.05
C TRP A 100 5.60 -8.82 23.94
N ASN A 101 6.25 -7.94 23.23
CA ASN A 101 5.75 -6.57 23.03
C ASN A 101 4.41 -6.59 22.26
N ARG A 102 4.30 -7.40 21.20
CA ARG A 102 3.03 -7.59 20.49
C ARG A 102 1.94 -8.10 21.43
N ALA A 103 2.22 -9.17 22.15
CA ALA A 103 1.24 -9.77 23.06
C ALA A 103 0.76 -8.78 24.12
N TYR A 104 1.69 -8.06 24.77
CA TYR A 104 1.36 -7.07 25.78
C TYR A 104 0.58 -5.88 25.20
N HIS A 105 1.15 -5.25 24.15
CA HIS A 105 0.54 -4.02 23.61
C HIS A 105 -0.80 -4.28 22.95
N LEU A 106 -0.94 -5.36 22.17
CA LEU A 106 -2.21 -5.72 21.55
C LEU A 106 -3.26 -6.20 22.58
N SER A 107 -2.87 -6.89 23.67
CA SER A 107 -3.82 -7.31 24.69
C SER A 107 -4.34 -6.19 25.57
N THR A 108 -3.61 -5.08 25.66
CA THR A 108 -3.92 -3.93 26.54
C THR A 108 -4.41 -2.69 25.80
N ALA A 109 -4.44 -2.69 24.46
CA ALA A 109 -4.98 -1.58 23.67
C ALA A 109 -6.51 -1.65 23.58
N GLY A 110 -7.16 -0.49 23.53
CA GLY A 110 -8.58 -0.39 23.17
C GLY A 110 -8.80 -0.64 21.68
N THR A 111 -7.91 -0.12 20.84
CA THR A 111 -8.04 -0.20 19.38
C THR A 111 -6.75 -0.65 18.72
N TRP A 112 -6.88 -1.43 17.66
CA TRP A 112 -5.84 -1.83 16.74
C TRP A 112 -6.11 -1.22 15.36
N VAL A 113 -5.09 -0.66 14.72
CA VAL A 113 -5.20 -0.11 13.36
C VAL A 113 -4.04 -0.63 12.51
N SER A 114 -4.34 -1.23 11.37
CA SER A 114 -3.30 -1.76 10.48
C SER A 114 -3.72 -1.75 9.02
N ASN A 115 -2.72 -1.68 8.14
CA ASN A 115 -2.90 -1.79 6.70
C ASN A 115 -2.60 -3.19 6.14
N THR A 116 -2.23 -4.13 7.00
CA THR A 116 -1.94 -5.52 6.63
C THR A 116 -2.51 -6.49 7.66
N ARG A 117 -2.50 -7.76 7.34
CA ARG A 117 -3.01 -8.80 8.25
C ARG A 117 -2.26 -8.78 9.58
N THR A 118 -2.98 -9.12 10.65
CA THR A 118 -2.38 -9.26 11.97
C THR A 118 -1.48 -10.50 12.09
N PHE A 119 -0.73 -10.54 13.16
CA PHE A 119 0.19 -11.65 13.44
C PHE A 119 -0.56 -12.95 13.71
N TYR A 120 -0.26 -14.01 12.98
CA TYR A 120 -0.89 -15.30 13.15
C TYR A 120 -0.67 -15.85 14.56
N GLY A 121 -1.78 -16.01 15.30
CA GLY A 121 -1.75 -16.35 16.72
C GLY A 121 -2.10 -15.20 17.67
N ALA A 122 -2.26 -13.96 17.19
CA ALA A 122 -2.77 -12.86 18.00
C ALA A 122 -4.17 -13.20 18.58
N ARG A 123 -4.50 -12.65 19.74
CA ARG A 123 -5.77 -12.93 20.44
C ARG A 123 -6.44 -11.64 20.87
N LYS A 124 -7.33 -11.10 20.04
CA LYS A 124 -8.16 -9.94 20.38
C LYS A 124 -9.14 -10.27 21.50
N ARG A 125 -9.38 -9.33 22.40
CA ARG A 125 -10.41 -9.43 23.46
C ARG A 125 -11.73 -8.83 22.97
N LYS A 126 -12.87 -9.27 23.46
CA LYS A 126 -14.20 -8.83 23.02
C LYS A 126 -14.44 -7.31 23.14
N LYS A 127 -13.76 -6.65 24.08
CA LYS A 127 -13.88 -5.18 24.30
C LYS A 127 -12.83 -4.37 23.53
N GLN A 128 -12.14 -4.95 22.60
CA GLN A 128 -11.16 -4.27 21.73
C GLN A 128 -11.74 -4.15 20.33
N CYS A 129 -11.44 -3.03 19.68
CA CYS A 129 -11.76 -2.78 18.26
C CYS A 129 -10.54 -3.06 17.40
N TYR A 130 -10.70 -3.71 16.23
CA TYR A 130 -9.67 -3.86 15.22
C TYR A 130 -10.15 -3.31 13.89
N ILE A 131 -9.51 -2.25 13.42
CA ILE A 131 -9.76 -1.57 12.17
C ILE A 131 -8.68 -1.98 11.17
N GLN A 132 -9.07 -2.62 10.09
CA GLN A 132 -8.22 -2.95 8.97
C GLN A 132 -8.38 -1.88 7.89
N THR A 133 -7.32 -1.09 7.66
CA THR A 133 -7.38 -0.01 6.66
C THR A 133 -7.09 -0.51 5.25
N TRP A 134 -6.50 -1.70 5.12
CA TRP A 134 -5.88 -2.21 3.91
C TRP A 134 -4.91 -1.19 3.29
N HIS A 135 -4.56 -1.36 2.02
CA HIS A 135 -3.56 -0.51 1.35
C HIS A 135 -3.79 -0.40 -0.17
N ALA A 136 -5.04 -0.44 -0.58
CA ALA A 136 -5.45 -0.18 -1.96
C ALA A 136 -6.90 0.29 -2.00
N THR A 137 -7.23 1.26 -2.84
CA THR A 137 -8.60 1.70 -3.11
C THR A 137 -9.20 0.89 -4.26
N ILE A 138 -8.37 0.47 -5.21
CA ILE A 138 -8.66 -0.48 -6.29
C ILE A 138 -7.44 -1.38 -6.41
N CYS A 139 -7.61 -2.65 -6.76
CA CYS A 139 -6.50 -3.58 -6.97
C CYS A 139 -6.43 -3.99 -8.45
N ILE A 140 -5.24 -3.96 -9.04
CA ILE A 140 -4.97 -4.58 -10.35
C ILE A 140 -4.75 -6.09 -10.18
N LYS A 141 -3.99 -6.47 -9.15
CA LYS A 141 -3.58 -7.85 -8.91
C LYS A 141 -4.61 -8.63 -8.11
N PRO A 142 -4.86 -9.91 -8.44
CA PRO A 142 -5.75 -10.74 -7.66
C PRO A 142 -5.21 -10.98 -6.26
N ILE A 143 -6.10 -10.92 -5.27
CA ILE A 143 -5.79 -11.21 -3.87
C ILE A 143 -6.74 -12.28 -3.32
N GLY A 144 -6.32 -12.95 -2.26
CA GLY A 144 -7.13 -13.95 -1.57
C GLY A 144 -7.62 -15.06 -2.48
N LYS A 145 -8.91 -15.35 -2.44
CA LYS A 145 -9.54 -16.41 -3.23
C LYS A 145 -9.52 -16.13 -4.75
N TYR A 146 -9.42 -14.86 -5.17
CA TYR A 146 -9.31 -14.52 -6.60
C TYR A 146 -8.04 -15.07 -7.25
N ARG A 147 -7.03 -15.46 -6.46
CA ARG A 147 -5.83 -16.12 -6.95
C ARG A 147 -6.06 -17.60 -7.33
N GLY A 148 -7.24 -18.12 -7.12
CA GLY A 148 -7.58 -19.50 -7.43
C GLY A 148 -6.59 -20.52 -6.84
N ASN A 149 -6.09 -21.43 -7.68
CA ASN A 149 -5.13 -22.47 -7.29
C ASN A 149 -3.74 -21.91 -6.89
N LEU A 150 -3.42 -20.66 -7.25
CA LEU A 150 -2.17 -19.98 -6.87
C LEU A 150 -2.23 -19.42 -5.44
N PHE A 151 -3.39 -19.51 -4.75
CA PHE A 151 -3.52 -19.03 -3.37
C PHE A 151 -3.02 -20.09 -2.38
N PRO A 152 -1.86 -19.89 -1.73
CA PRO A 152 -1.30 -20.89 -0.84
C PRO A 152 -2.24 -21.19 0.35
N ARG A 153 -2.39 -22.46 0.69
CA ARG A 153 -3.25 -22.89 1.81
C ARG A 153 -2.93 -22.22 3.13
N MET A 154 -1.64 -22.01 3.43
CA MET A 154 -1.24 -21.27 4.64
C MET A 154 -1.68 -19.80 4.60
N ALA A 155 -1.60 -19.14 3.43
CA ALA A 155 -2.06 -17.77 3.28
C ALA A 155 -3.58 -17.66 3.46
N TYR A 156 -4.35 -18.64 2.94
CA TYR A 156 -5.79 -18.75 3.23
C TYR A 156 -6.07 -18.84 4.73
N LEU A 157 -5.36 -19.72 5.44
CA LEU A 157 -5.56 -19.89 6.89
C LEU A 157 -5.24 -18.62 7.68
N VAL A 158 -4.17 -17.90 7.30
CA VAL A 158 -3.81 -16.63 7.93
C VAL A 158 -4.86 -15.57 7.65
N SER A 159 -5.34 -15.47 6.41
CA SER A 159 -6.38 -14.51 6.02
C SER A 159 -7.70 -14.77 6.75
N ALA A 160 -8.18 -16.01 6.73
CA ALA A 160 -9.40 -16.40 7.43
C ALA A 160 -9.30 -16.24 8.95
N TYR A 161 -8.10 -16.38 9.49
CA TYR A 161 -7.83 -16.12 10.92
C TYR A 161 -7.91 -14.62 11.24
N ASP A 162 -7.23 -13.79 10.46
CA ASP A 162 -7.22 -12.35 10.63
C ASP A 162 -8.63 -11.76 10.51
N SER A 163 -9.37 -12.17 9.48
CA SER A 163 -10.73 -11.70 9.18
C SER A 163 -11.70 -11.92 10.33
N LYS A 164 -11.51 -12.97 11.13
CA LYS A 164 -12.32 -13.22 12.35
C LYS A 164 -12.00 -12.27 13.50
N LEU A 165 -10.86 -11.59 13.46
CA LEU A 165 -10.46 -10.62 14.49
C LEU A 165 -10.85 -9.20 14.14
N ILE A 166 -11.03 -8.91 12.85
CA ILE A 166 -11.38 -7.58 12.32
C ILE A 166 -12.82 -7.25 12.71
N ASP A 167 -13.04 -6.05 13.22
CA ASP A 167 -14.38 -5.50 13.42
C ASP A 167 -14.81 -4.65 12.22
N TYR A 168 -13.88 -3.86 11.65
CA TYR A 168 -14.15 -2.98 10.53
C TYR A 168 -13.05 -3.07 9.47
N VAL A 169 -13.45 -3.21 8.20
CA VAL A 169 -12.58 -2.99 7.04
C VAL A 169 -12.96 -1.66 6.42
N LEU A 170 -11.98 -0.79 6.17
CA LEU A 170 -12.22 0.51 5.54
C LEU A 170 -12.26 0.35 4.02
N SER A 171 -13.15 1.08 3.38
CA SER A 171 -13.28 1.09 1.93
C SER A 171 -13.34 2.51 1.38
N GLY A 172 -12.75 2.70 0.19
CA GLY A 172 -12.76 3.94 -0.60
C GLY A 172 -13.46 3.78 -1.94
N SER A 173 -14.05 2.59 -2.24
CA SER A 173 -14.78 2.36 -3.49
C SER A 173 -15.80 1.23 -3.36
N ASP A 174 -16.87 1.29 -4.16
CA ASP A 174 -17.85 0.20 -4.26
C ASP A 174 -17.20 -1.08 -4.80
N TRP A 175 -16.23 -0.94 -5.69
CA TRP A 175 -15.44 -2.05 -6.20
C TRP A 175 -14.72 -2.82 -5.08
N CYS A 176 -14.08 -2.10 -4.14
CA CYS A 176 -13.43 -2.72 -2.99
C CYS A 176 -14.40 -3.41 -2.05
N ASP A 177 -15.62 -2.88 -1.86
CA ASP A 177 -16.63 -3.51 -1.01
C ASP A 177 -16.94 -4.94 -1.46
N HIS A 178 -17.05 -5.14 -2.77
CA HIS A 178 -17.25 -6.46 -3.35
C HIS A 178 -15.98 -7.32 -3.26
N MET A 179 -14.85 -6.77 -3.65
CA MET A 179 -13.58 -7.48 -3.71
C MET A 179 -13.12 -7.97 -2.33
N TYR A 180 -13.34 -7.20 -1.26
CA TYR A 180 -12.87 -7.56 0.08
C TYR A 180 -13.55 -8.82 0.64
N ARG A 181 -14.76 -9.18 0.19
CA ARG A 181 -15.45 -10.39 0.63
C ARG A 181 -14.58 -11.62 0.37
N ASP A 182 -14.14 -11.83 -0.84
CA ASP A 182 -13.30 -12.96 -1.21
C ASP A 182 -11.80 -12.65 -1.16
N GLY A 183 -11.39 -11.42 -1.41
CA GLY A 183 -10.00 -11.00 -1.35
C GLY A 183 -9.41 -11.02 0.05
N LEU A 184 -10.14 -10.57 1.04
CA LEU A 184 -9.74 -10.62 2.45
C LEU A 184 -10.37 -11.79 3.21
N ILE A 185 -11.30 -12.53 2.58
CA ILE A 185 -12.11 -13.59 3.23
C ILE A 185 -12.88 -12.99 4.40
N TYR A 186 -13.55 -11.85 4.19
CA TYR A 186 -14.15 -11.06 5.24
C TYR A 186 -15.67 -10.96 5.07
N GLU A 187 -16.41 -11.30 6.13
CA GLU A 187 -17.88 -11.29 6.16
C GLU A 187 -18.44 -10.22 7.12
N GLY A 188 -17.56 -9.49 7.80
CA GLY A 188 -17.94 -8.47 8.75
C GLY A 188 -18.32 -7.12 8.10
N GLU A 189 -18.27 -6.06 8.89
CA GLU A 189 -18.66 -4.71 8.46
C GLU A 189 -17.57 -4.04 7.62
N ILE A 190 -17.94 -3.60 6.40
CA ILE A 190 -17.11 -2.75 5.55
C ILE A 190 -17.65 -1.32 5.67
N VAL A 191 -16.78 -0.40 6.09
CA VAL A 191 -17.16 0.99 6.37
C VAL A 191 -16.65 1.89 5.27
N LYS A 192 -17.54 2.60 4.61
CA LYS A 192 -17.24 3.58 3.56
C LYS A 192 -16.68 4.87 4.17
N THR A 193 -15.43 4.82 4.61
CA THR A 193 -14.74 5.99 5.15
C THR A 193 -13.96 6.77 4.11
N GLY A 194 -13.68 6.18 2.97
CA GLY A 194 -12.53 6.54 2.15
C GLY A 194 -11.25 5.88 2.69
N THR A 195 -10.16 6.15 2.02
CA THR A 195 -8.84 5.56 2.31
C THR A 195 -7.94 6.64 2.94
N PRO A 196 -7.60 6.56 4.23
CA PRO A 196 -6.90 7.66 4.93
C PRO A 196 -5.61 8.14 4.26
N ARG A 197 -4.84 7.23 3.61
CA ARG A 197 -3.63 7.63 2.90
C ARG A 197 -3.89 8.48 1.66
N CYS A 198 -5.12 8.53 1.17
CA CYS A 198 -5.50 9.37 0.03
C CYS A 198 -5.80 10.81 0.46
N ASP A 199 -6.02 11.08 1.75
CA ASP A 199 -6.36 12.42 2.23
C ASP A 199 -5.30 13.47 1.86
N VAL A 200 -4.02 13.12 1.85
CA VAL A 200 -2.92 14.02 1.45
C VAL A 200 -3.03 14.50 0.00
N LEU A 201 -3.60 13.67 -0.87
CA LEU A 201 -3.79 13.99 -2.28
C LEU A 201 -4.78 15.14 -2.49
N PHE A 202 -5.76 15.26 -1.59
CA PHE A 202 -6.79 16.30 -1.65
C PHE A 202 -6.43 17.52 -0.81
N ASN A 203 -5.83 17.32 0.37
CA ASN A 203 -5.69 18.36 1.37
C ASN A 203 -4.32 19.06 1.35
N GLN A 204 -3.25 18.37 0.88
CA GLN A 204 -1.87 18.87 0.98
C GLN A 204 -1.12 18.79 -0.34
N ARG A 205 -1.81 18.64 -1.48
CA ARG A 205 -1.15 18.44 -2.77
C ARG A 205 -0.21 19.59 -3.14
N GLU A 206 -0.65 20.84 -2.99
CA GLU A 206 0.16 22.02 -3.30
C GLU A 206 1.37 22.11 -2.38
N GLU A 207 1.19 21.86 -1.08
CA GLU A 207 2.30 21.82 -0.11
C GLU A 207 3.34 20.77 -0.50
N LYS A 208 2.90 19.53 -0.80
CA LYS A 208 3.82 18.45 -1.19
C LYS A 208 4.48 18.68 -2.53
N TYR A 209 3.80 19.36 -3.45
CA TYR A 209 4.36 19.78 -4.73
C TYR A 209 5.61 20.65 -4.54
N TRP A 210 5.52 21.69 -3.72
CA TRP A 210 6.64 22.58 -3.45
C TRP A 210 7.68 21.95 -2.55
N GLN A 211 7.25 21.21 -1.52
CA GLN A 211 8.16 20.50 -0.62
C GLN A 211 9.10 19.53 -1.35
N MET A 212 8.59 18.75 -2.32
CA MET A 212 9.43 17.84 -3.11
C MET A 212 10.50 18.59 -3.90
N ARG A 213 10.16 19.73 -4.49
CA ARG A 213 11.12 20.51 -5.27
C ARG A 213 12.19 21.14 -4.39
N GLU A 214 11.82 21.66 -3.25
CA GLU A 214 12.75 22.24 -2.27
C GLU A 214 13.69 21.17 -1.69
N GLU A 215 13.14 20.05 -1.21
CA GLU A 215 13.91 18.98 -0.59
C GLU A 215 14.99 18.38 -1.53
N TYR A 216 14.63 18.22 -2.80
CA TYR A 216 15.55 17.68 -3.81
C TYR A 216 16.28 18.79 -4.60
N GLN A 217 16.20 20.04 -4.17
CA GLN A 217 16.88 21.20 -4.75
C GLN A 217 16.63 21.34 -6.27
N LEU A 218 15.40 21.04 -6.69
CA LEU A 218 15.01 21.12 -8.09
C LEU A 218 14.69 22.58 -8.46
N PRO A 219 14.87 22.98 -9.74
CA PRO A 219 14.36 24.25 -10.24
C PRO A 219 12.86 24.40 -9.96
N GLY A 220 12.40 25.64 -9.74
CA GLY A 220 10.99 25.92 -9.41
C GLY A 220 10.00 25.53 -10.52
N ASP A 221 10.46 25.47 -11.77
CA ASP A 221 9.71 25.04 -12.96
C ASP A 221 9.90 23.55 -13.29
N ALA A 222 10.62 22.80 -12.44
CA ALA A 222 10.86 21.39 -12.63
C ALA A 222 9.54 20.60 -12.54
N LYS A 223 9.40 19.62 -13.42
CA LYS A 223 8.31 18.64 -13.42
C LYS A 223 8.83 17.28 -12.98
N ILE A 224 8.01 16.55 -12.28
CA ILE A 224 8.37 15.26 -11.68
C ILE A 224 7.47 14.16 -12.24
N MET A 225 8.07 13.14 -12.87
CA MET A 225 7.39 11.87 -13.12
C MET A 225 7.80 10.86 -12.06
N LEU A 226 6.84 10.34 -11.32
CA LEU A 226 7.08 9.22 -10.43
C LEU A 226 7.11 7.93 -11.24
N TYR A 227 8.22 7.17 -11.16
CA TYR A 227 8.34 5.81 -11.68
C TYR A 227 8.40 4.81 -10.53
N ALA A 228 7.37 3.97 -10.40
CA ALA A 228 7.21 3.05 -9.28
C ALA A 228 6.83 1.64 -9.76
N PRO A 229 7.78 0.88 -10.32
CA PRO A 229 7.52 -0.47 -10.83
C PRO A 229 7.27 -1.47 -9.70
N THR A 230 6.44 -2.48 -9.99
CA THR A 230 6.20 -3.60 -9.10
C THR A 230 7.44 -4.49 -8.98
N PHE A 231 7.76 -4.91 -7.78
CA PHE A 231 8.85 -5.84 -7.54
C PHE A 231 8.58 -7.23 -8.13
N ARG A 232 9.51 -7.76 -8.94
CA ARG A 232 9.44 -9.09 -9.60
C ARG A 232 9.97 -10.24 -8.75
N GLY A 233 10.51 -9.96 -7.55
CA GLY A 233 11.16 -10.95 -6.69
C GLY A 233 10.21 -11.74 -5.81
N GLY A 234 10.52 -13.03 -5.66
CA GLY A 234 10.04 -13.88 -4.59
C GLY A 234 8.59 -14.35 -4.68
N SER A 235 8.35 -15.50 -5.34
CA SER A 235 7.21 -16.31 -4.97
C SER A 235 7.46 -16.88 -3.56
N GLN A 236 6.39 -17.18 -2.82
CA GLN A 236 6.48 -17.91 -1.53
C GLN A 236 7.08 -19.34 -1.68
N ASN A 237 7.39 -19.77 -2.89
CA ASN A 237 8.10 -20.99 -3.23
C ASN A 237 9.59 -20.70 -3.36
N LYS A 238 10.40 -21.39 -2.58
CA LYS A 238 11.85 -21.20 -2.37
C LYS A 238 12.76 -21.30 -3.61
N ASN A 239 12.25 -21.54 -4.81
CA ASN A 239 13.05 -21.83 -6.01
C ASN A 239 13.03 -20.72 -7.08
N ARG A 240 12.55 -19.52 -6.78
CA ARG A 240 12.67 -18.42 -7.74
C ARG A 240 13.94 -17.62 -7.52
N SER A 241 14.84 -17.75 -8.48
CA SER A 241 15.81 -16.70 -8.77
C SER A 241 15.05 -15.39 -8.94
N VAL A 242 15.42 -14.37 -8.16
CA VAL A 242 14.99 -13.00 -8.39
C VAL A 242 15.45 -12.65 -9.80
N ASN A 243 14.57 -12.60 -10.77
CA ASN A 243 14.87 -11.98 -12.05
C ASN A 243 15.11 -10.51 -11.75
N THR A 244 16.36 -10.15 -11.77
CA THR A 244 16.88 -8.85 -11.40
C THR A 244 17.33 -8.17 -12.67
N GLU A 245 16.45 -8.19 -13.67
CA GLU A 245 16.67 -7.43 -14.85
C GLU A 245 16.71 -5.95 -14.51
N GLU A 246 17.65 -5.27 -15.11
CA GLU A 246 17.79 -3.82 -15.07
C GLU A 246 16.48 -3.19 -15.54
N ALA A 247 16.18 -1.98 -15.07
CA ALA A 247 15.03 -1.26 -15.56
C ALA A 247 15.12 -1.18 -17.10
N THR A 248 14.13 -1.75 -17.77
CA THR A 248 14.08 -1.82 -19.23
C THR A 248 13.65 -0.50 -19.87
N VAL A 249 13.20 0.47 -19.05
CA VAL A 249 12.77 1.80 -19.49
C VAL A 249 13.97 2.61 -20.00
N ASP A 250 13.86 3.12 -21.22
CA ASP A 250 14.76 4.16 -21.76
C ASP A 250 14.46 5.51 -21.11
N PHE A 251 15.17 5.84 -20.03
CA PHE A 251 14.96 7.10 -19.31
C PHE A 251 15.37 8.34 -20.10
N VAL A 252 16.30 8.23 -21.06
CA VAL A 252 16.67 9.36 -21.91
C VAL A 252 15.52 9.69 -22.85
N GLY A 253 15.04 8.71 -23.61
CA GLY A 253 13.90 8.89 -24.49
C GLY A 253 12.63 9.29 -23.72
N LEU A 254 12.41 8.74 -22.51
CA LEU A 254 11.30 9.11 -21.65
C LEU A 254 11.31 10.61 -21.29
N ILE A 255 12.45 11.15 -20.85
CA ILE A 255 12.60 12.55 -20.49
C ILE A 255 12.37 13.43 -21.72
N GLU A 256 12.98 13.10 -22.87
CA GLU A 256 12.80 13.84 -24.11
C GLU A 256 11.34 13.86 -24.59
N ALA A 257 10.63 12.75 -24.48
CA ALA A 257 9.21 12.66 -24.84
C ALA A 257 8.35 13.53 -23.92
N LEU A 258 8.60 13.50 -22.60
CA LEU A 258 7.91 14.30 -21.61
C LEU A 258 8.15 15.82 -21.84
N GLU A 259 9.39 16.22 -22.05
CA GLU A 259 9.75 17.64 -22.32
C GLU A 259 9.10 18.13 -23.62
N ARG A 260 9.10 17.30 -24.65
CA ARG A 260 8.48 17.62 -25.95
C ARG A 260 6.96 17.75 -25.85
N ARG A 261 6.28 16.86 -25.09
CA ARG A 261 4.83 16.84 -25.00
C ARG A 261 4.28 17.85 -24.01
N PHE A 262 4.89 17.94 -22.82
CA PHE A 262 4.37 18.73 -21.71
C PHE A 262 5.17 19.99 -21.42
N GLY A 263 6.33 20.19 -22.06
CA GLY A 263 7.26 21.30 -21.79
C GLY A 263 7.87 21.22 -20.39
N GLY A 264 8.76 22.19 -20.11
CA GLY A 264 9.46 22.26 -18.82
C GLY A 264 10.63 21.29 -18.72
N LYS A 265 11.27 21.23 -17.57
CA LYS A 265 12.42 20.38 -17.27
C LYS A 265 11.97 19.21 -16.41
N TRP A 266 12.06 17.99 -16.94
CA TRP A 266 11.54 16.79 -16.25
C TRP A 266 12.61 16.06 -15.46
N TYR A 267 12.20 15.55 -14.30
CA TYR A 267 12.94 14.66 -13.40
C TYR A 267 12.16 13.39 -13.17
N ILE A 268 12.85 12.25 -13.14
CA ILE A 268 12.21 10.96 -12.84
C ILE A 268 12.52 10.58 -11.41
N PHE A 269 11.50 10.50 -10.58
CA PHE A 269 11.60 10.03 -9.20
C PHE A 269 11.43 8.51 -9.17
N LEU A 270 12.52 7.80 -8.86
CA LEU A 270 12.57 6.35 -8.83
C LEU A 270 12.12 5.84 -7.47
N ARG A 271 10.97 5.18 -7.43
CA ARG A 271 10.46 4.52 -6.24
C ARG A 271 10.59 3.00 -6.39
N LEU A 272 11.75 2.48 -6.12
CA LEU A 272 12.10 1.07 -6.33
C LEU A 272 11.93 0.27 -5.03
N HIS A 273 11.69 -1.05 -5.15
CA HIS A 273 11.79 -1.92 -3.99
C HIS A 273 13.24 -1.88 -3.44
N PRO A 274 13.48 -1.89 -2.11
CA PRO A 274 14.82 -1.74 -1.53
C PRO A 274 15.88 -2.68 -2.10
N GLN A 275 15.50 -3.91 -2.48
CA GLN A 275 16.43 -4.86 -3.10
C GLN A 275 16.84 -4.44 -4.53
N LEU A 276 15.95 -3.82 -5.26
CA LEU A 276 16.24 -3.31 -6.60
C LEU A 276 17.05 -2.01 -6.52
N ALA A 277 16.68 -1.10 -5.62
CA ALA A 277 17.40 0.15 -5.37
C ALA A 277 18.87 -0.09 -4.98
N ALA A 278 19.15 -1.10 -4.16
CA ALA A 278 20.51 -1.48 -3.76
C ALA A 278 21.40 -1.89 -4.96
N ARG A 279 20.80 -2.42 -6.03
CA ARG A 279 21.51 -2.86 -7.25
C ARG A 279 21.68 -1.74 -8.26
N MET A 280 20.70 -0.85 -8.35
CA MET A 280 20.80 0.33 -9.23
C MET A 280 21.82 1.36 -8.76
N ARG A 281 22.29 1.30 -7.51
CA ARG A 281 23.39 2.12 -6.97
C ARG A 281 24.74 1.86 -7.62
N GLY A 282 24.84 1.79 -8.85
CA GLY A 282 26.08 1.56 -9.61
C GLY A 282 25.87 1.47 -11.10
N VAL A 283 24.61 1.42 -11.50
CA VAL A 283 24.23 1.45 -12.91
C VAL A 283 24.40 2.89 -13.41
N LYS A 284 25.36 3.08 -14.30
CA LYS A 284 25.50 4.34 -15.06
C LYS A 284 24.31 4.43 -16.01
N VAL A 285 23.27 5.14 -15.62
CA VAL A 285 22.08 5.39 -16.44
C VAL A 285 22.38 6.50 -17.47
N GLY A 286 23.50 6.39 -18.17
CA GLY A 286 23.85 7.24 -19.31
C GLY A 286 23.76 8.76 -19.03
N GLN A 287 23.33 9.53 -20.03
CA GLN A 287 23.16 10.99 -19.95
C GLN A 287 22.00 11.47 -19.09
N ALA A 288 21.11 10.54 -18.64
CA ALA A 288 19.96 10.87 -17.80
C ALA A 288 20.29 10.91 -16.30
N SER A 289 21.52 10.59 -15.87
CA SER A 289 21.90 10.42 -14.45
C SER A 289 21.53 11.63 -13.56
N ASP A 290 21.65 12.84 -14.09
CA ASP A 290 21.36 14.09 -13.36
C ASP A 290 19.86 14.39 -13.20
N ARG A 291 19.01 13.64 -13.89
CA ARG A 291 17.55 13.78 -13.89
C ARG A 291 16.83 12.64 -13.17
N LEU A 292 17.59 11.65 -12.68
CA LEU A 292 17.03 10.50 -11.94
C LEU A 292 17.28 10.68 -10.45
N VAL A 293 16.20 10.68 -9.68
CA VAL A 293 16.23 10.89 -8.22
C VAL A 293 15.71 9.64 -7.50
N ASP A 294 16.54 8.98 -6.71
CA ASP A 294 16.12 7.82 -5.91
C ASP A 294 15.33 8.25 -4.67
N VAL A 295 14.02 8.01 -4.68
CA VAL A 295 13.11 8.27 -3.57
C VAL A 295 12.63 6.98 -2.87
N SER A 296 13.33 5.86 -3.07
CA SER A 296 12.94 4.55 -2.57
C SER A 296 12.93 4.46 -1.04
N GLN A 297 13.67 5.34 -0.36
CA GLN A 297 13.73 5.38 1.10
C GLN A 297 12.62 6.22 1.75
N ARG A 298 11.89 7.02 0.99
CA ARG A 298 10.76 7.78 1.56
C ARG A 298 9.70 6.81 2.08
N PRO A 299 9.21 7.02 3.31
CA PRO A 299 8.29 6.05 3.93
C PRO A 299 6.90 6.07 3.29
N ASP A 300 6.44 7.23 2.79
CA ASP A 300 5.08 7.40 2.28
C ASP A 300 5.02 7.62 0.77
N MET A 301 4.26 6.75 0.09
CA MET A 301 4.08 6.78 -1.36
C MET A 301 3.16 7.92 -1.80
N ASN A 302 2.12 8.18 -1.01
CA ASN A 302 1.09 9.15 -1.39
C ASN A 302 1.58 10.59 -1.30
N GLU A 303 2.56 10.88 -0.44
CA GLU A 303 3.25 12.18 -0.46
C GLU A 303 4.02 12.40 -1.77
N ILE A 304 4.66 11.33 -2.29
CA ILE A 304 5.39 11.44 -3.56
C ILE A 304 4.40 11.63 -4.72
N ILE A 305 3.28 10.89 -4.72
CA ILE A 305 2.21 11.06 -5.71
C ILE A 305 1.66 12.48 -5.66
N ALA A 306 1.42 13.02 -4.47
CA ALA A 306 0.93 14.40 -4.30
C ALA A 306 1.88 15.44 -4.89
N GLY A 307 3.20 15.21 -4.82
CA GLY A 307 4.24 16.12 -5.36
C GLY A 307 4.57 15.91 -6.83
N ALA A 308 4.04 14.88 -7.49
CA ALA A 308 4.35 14.54 -8.87
C ALA A 308 3.44 15.26 -9.88
N ASP A 309 3.93 15.36 -11.13
CA ASP A 309 3.20 15.88 -12.29
C ASP A 309 2.72 14.76 -13.23
N ALA A 310 3.35 13.59 -13.19
CA ALA A 310 2.93 12.40 -13.94
C ALA A 310 3.33 11.12 -13.17
N PHE A 311 2.73 10.00 -13.53
CA PHE A 311 2.98 8.73 -12.91
C PHE A 311 3.18 7.62 -13.95
N LEU A 312 4.28 6.89 -13.84
CA LEU A 312 4.59 5.71 -14.63
C LEU A 312 4.73 4.51 -13.70
N THR A 313 4.02 3.44 -13.99
CA THR A 313 4.12 2.19 -13.27
C THR A 313 3.84 1.00 -14.21
N ASP A 314 3.72 -0.19 -13.65
CA ASP A 314 3.35 -1.42 -14.35
C ASP A 314 2.03 -1.99 -13.77
N TYR A 315 2.10 -2.97 -12.88
CA TYR A 315 0.94 -3.62 -12.24
C TYR A 315 0.62 -3.05 -10.85
N SER A 316 1.09 -1.85 -10.54
CA SER A 316 0.83 -1.23 -9.25
C SER A 316 -0.50 -0.51 -9.19
N SER A 317 -1.32 -0.87 -8.22
CA SER A 317 -2.60 -0.20 -7.94
C SER A 317 -2.45 1.27 -7.52
N ALA A 318 -1.24 1.73 -7.20
CA ALA A 318 -0.98 3.12 -6.83
C ALA A 318 -1.26 4.11 -7.98
N ILE A 319 -1.34 3.64 -9.24
CA ILE A 319 -1.71 4.48 -10.38
C ILE A 319 -3.12 5.08 -10.19
N PHE A 320 -4.05 4.34 -9.59
CA PHE A 320 -5.39 4.84 -9.31
C PHE A 320 -5.39 5.98 -8.29
N GLU A 321 -4.41 6.03 -7.39
CA GLU A 321 -4.27 7.14 -6.44
C GLU A 321 -3.79 8.42 -7.15
N GLY A 322 -2.84 8.31 -8.07
CA GLY A 322 -2.50 9.41 -8.97
C GLY A 322 -3.69 9.87 -9.82
N ALA A 323 -4.51 8.93 -10.27
CA ALA A 323 -5.71 9.18 -11.04
C ALA A 323 -6.78 10.00 -10.27
N MET A 324 -6.91 9.80 -8.95
CA MET A 324 -7.84 10.59 -8.11
C MET A 324 -7.58 12.10 -8.17
N VAL A 325 -6.33 12.49 -8.38
CA VAL A 325 -5.92 13.89 -8.56
C VAL A 325 -5.58 14.22 -10.00
N ARG A 326 -6.02 13.36 -10.93
CA ARG A 326 -5.93 13.55 -12.39
C ARG A 326 -4.51 13.72 -12.91
N LEU A 327 -3.53 13.08 -12.27
CA LEU A 327 -2.18 13.00 -12.83
C LEU A 327 -2.20 12.21 -14.14
N PRO A 328 -1.51 12.66 -15.20
CA PRO A 328 -1.21 11.83 -16.35
C PRO A 328 -0.55 10.52 -15.91
N GLY A 329 -1.23 9.40 -16.14
CA GLY A 329 -0.79 8.07 -15.74
C GLY A 329 -0.46 7.23 -16.96
N PHE A 330 0.65 6.49 -16.89
CA PHE A 330 1.13 5.60 -17.95
C PHE A 330 1.47 4.23 -17.36
N ILE A 331 1.23 3.19 -18.14
CA ILE A 331 1.58 1.82 -17.77
C ILE A 331 2.64 1.30 -18.74
N TYR A 332 3.76 0.80 -18.18
CA TYR A 332 4.81 0.12 -18.93
C TYR A 332 4.91 -1.32 -18.45
N ALA A 333 4.50 -2.25 -19.29
CA ALA A 333 4.28 -3.67 -18.93
C ALA A 333 4.92 -4.58 -19.99
N ASP A 334 6.24 -4.50 -20.15
CA ASP A 334 7.04 -5.24 -21.15
C ASP A 334 7.10 -6.76 -20.89
N ASP A 335 6.71 -7.20 -19.69
CA ASP A 335 6.64 -8.60 -19.28
C ASP A 335 5.20 -9.08 -19.01
N LEU A 336 4.17 -8.47 -19.63
CA LEU A 336 2.75 -8.70 -19.28
C LEU A 336 2.35 -10.18 -19.34
N GLU A 337 2.73 -10.89 -20.39
CA GLU A 337 2.37 -12.31 -20.56
C GLU A 337 3.03 -13.18 -19.47
N GLU A 338 4.30 -12.95 -19.19
CA GLU A 338 5.04 -13.68 -18.15
C GLU A 338 4.47 -13.36 -16.74
N TYR A 339 4.12 -12.10 -16.53
CA TYR A 339 3.57 -11.66 -15.26
C TYR A 339 2.21 -12.32 -14.96
N VAL A 340 1.31 -12.36 -15.94
CA VAL A 340 0.01 -13.03 -15.84
C VAL A 340 0.18 -14.54 -15.64
N ALA A 341 1.09 -15.17 -16.40
CA ALA A 341 1.39 -16.61 -16.24
C ALA A 341 1.88 -16.96 -14.81
N ASP A 342 2.59 -16.03 -14.15
CA ASP A 342 3.13 -16.20 -12.80
C ASP A 342 2.14 -15.88 -11.67
N ARG A 343 1.36 -14.83 -11.83
CA ARG A 343 0.54 -14.25 -10.75
C ARG A 343 -0.94 -14.59 -10.85
N GLY A 344 -1.38 -15.06 -12.01
CA GLY A 344 -2.78 -15.28 -12.38
C GLY A 344 -3.39 -14.06 -13.05
N ASP A 345 -4.62 -14.23 -13.54
CA ASP A 345 -5.37 -13.21 -14.25
C ASP A 345 -5.51 -11.94 -13.39
N LEU A 346 -5.31 -10.79 -14.02
CA LEU A 346 -5.51 -9.51 -13.37
C LEU A 346 -7.02 -9.23 -13.22
N PHE A 347 -7.37 -8.32 -12.31
CA PHE A 347 -8.78 -7.92 -12.13
C PHE A 347 -9.36 -7.14 -13.31
N PHE A 348 -8.49 -6.51 -14.11
CA PHE A 348 -8.86 -5.72 -15.27
C PHE A 348 -8.01 -6.16 -16.47
N ASP A 349 -8.58 -6.13 -17.67
CA ASP A 349 -7.75 -6.08 -18.87
C ASP A 349 -6.97 -4.73 -18.85
N MET A 350 -5.65 -4.82 -18.91
CA MET A 350 -4.79 -3.64 -18.83
C MET A 350 -5.08 -2.62 -19.92
N ARG A 351 -5.53 -3.10 -21.10
CA ARG A 351 -5.84 -2.25 -22.26
C ARG A 351 -7.19 -1.54 -22.15
N GLU A 352 -8.07 -2.01 -21.25
CA GLU A 352 -9.37 -1.40 -20.98
C GLU A 352 -9.29 -0.36 -19.84
N LEU A 353 -8.15 -0.28 -19.15
CA LEU A 353 -7.90 0.75 -18.15
C LEU A 353 -7.78 2.14 -18.80
N PRO A 354 -8.14 3.21 -18.12
CA PRO A 354 -8.06 4.58 -18.65
C PRO A 354 -6.62 5.13 -18.73
N PHE A 355 -5.63 4.25 -18.79
CA PHE A 355 -4.22 4.60 -18.85
C PHE A 355 -3.60 4.08 -20.13
N PRO A 356 -2.84 4.88 -20.90
CA PRO A 356 -2.06 4.36 -22.00
C PRO A 356 -1.10 3.25 -21.55
N VAL A 357 -1.22 2.08 -22.17
CA VAL A 357 -0.38 0.90 -21.88
C VAL A 357 0.66 0.76 -22.99
N ALA A 358 1.91 0.52 -22.60
CA ALA A 358 3.02 0.25 -23.50
C ALA A 358 3.69 -1.08 -23.13
N LEU A 359 4.02 -1.89 -24.13
CA LEU A 359 4.74 -3.15 -23.97
C LEU A 359 6.24 -3.02 -24.31
N ASP A 360 6.64 -1.87 -24.87
CA ASP A 360 8.02 -1.54 -25.15
C ASP A 360 8.26 -0.02 -25.06
N ASN A 361 9.52 0.39 -25.23
CA ASN A 361 9.89 1.81 -25.14
C ASN A 361 9.34 2.64 -26.31
N GLU A 362 9.18 2.08 -27.50
CA GLU A 362 8.65 2.81 -28.66
C GLU A 362 7.17 3.15 -28.41
N GLU A 363 6.37 2.20 -27.94
CA GLU A 363 4.98 2.42 -27.55
C GLU A 363 4.89 3.42 -26.39
N LEU A 364 5.77 3.34 -25.40
CA LEU A 364 5.78 4.27 -24.25
C LEU A 364 6.00 5.72 -24.72
N MET A 365 7.03 5.95 -25.54
CA MET A 365 7.32 7.29 -26.06
C MET A 365 6.17 7.81 -26.94
N LYS A 366 5.60 6.95 -27.77
CA LYS A 366 4.44 7.28 -28.59
C LYS A 366 3.24 7.67 -27.75
N ASN A 367 2.91 6.88 -26.72
CA ASN A 367 1.81 7.16 -25.81
C ASN A 367 1.97 8.50 -25.09
N ILE A 368 3.19 8.89 -24.74
CA ILE A 368 3.47 10.19 -24.14
C ILE A 368 3.31 11.31 -25.15
N LEU A 369 3.90 11.19 -26.35
CA LEU A 369 3.86 12.22 -27.38
C LEU A 369 2.44 12.47 -27.91
N GLU A 370 1.64 11.44 -27.99
CA GLU A 370 0.24 11.48 -28.47
C GLU A 370 -0.78 11.63 -27.33
N PHE A 371 -0.33 11.84 -26.07
CA PHE A 371 -1.24 11.91 -24.92
C PHE A 371 -2.29 13.00 -25.09
N ASP A 372 -3.54 12.61 -25.08
CA ASP A 372 -4.71 13.49 -25.15
C ASP A 372 -5.30 13.67 -23.74
N GLU A 373 -5.09 14.84 -23.16
CA GLU A 373 -5.50 15.13 -21.78
C GLU A 373 -7.01 15.17 -21.62
N GLU A 374 -7.76 15.66 -22.60
CA GLU A 374 -9.23 15.74 -22.54
C GLU A 374 -9.86 14.36 -22.62
N LYS A 375 -9.40 13.54 -23.57
CA LYS A 375 -9.79 12.15 -23.68
C LYS A 375 -9.47 11.38 -22.40
N TYR A 376 -8.24 11.51 -21.89
CA TYR A 376 -7.80 10.86 -20.66
C TYR A 376 -8.69 11.22 -19.48
N ARG A 377 -8.99 12.50 -19.28
CA ARG A 377 -9.85 12.98 -18.18
C ARG A 377 -11.28 12.42 -18.29
N THR A 378 -11.79 12.30 -19.50
CA THR A 378 -13.13 11.77 -19.77
C THR A 378 -13.20 10.28 -19.44
N GLU A 379 -12.27 9.49 -19.98
CA GLU A 379 -12.19 8.05 -19.74
C GLU A 379 -11.93 7.73 -18.27
N LEU A 380 -11.04 8.50 -17.63
CA LEU A 380 -10.76 8.37 -16.22
C LEU A 380 -11.98 8.66 -15.35
N SER A 381 -12.73 9.73 -15.63
CA SER A 381 -13.96 10.06 -14.88
C SER A 381 -14.98 8.94 -15.00
N ARG A 382 -15.20 8.42 -16.22
CA ARG A 382 -16.09 7.27 -16.43
C ARG A 382 -15.67 6.05 -15.62
N PHE A 383 -14.37 5.68 -15.66
CA PHE A 383 -13.85 4.56 -14.91
C PHE A 383 -14.01 4.75 -13.39
N MET A 384 -13.72 5.95 -12.87
CA MET A 384 -13.88 6.26 -11.45
C MET A 384 -15.34 6.14 -10.98
N ASP A 385 -16.29 6.58 -11.82
CA ASP A 385 -17.73 6.44 -11.56
C ASP A 385 -18.14 4.96 -11.59
N GLU A 386 -17.65 4.17 -12.55
CA GLU A 386 -17.96 2.74 -12.68
C GLU A 386 -17.47 1.92 -11.48
N VAL A 387 -16.31 2.22 -10.93
CA VAL A 387 -15.76 1.55 -9.74
C VAL A 387 -16.25 2.14 -8.43
N GLY A 388 -17.01 3.25 -8.49
CA GLY A 388 -17.66 3.90 -7.35
C GLY A 388 -16.65 4.46 -6.33
N ILE A 389 -15.67 5.25 -6.79
CA ILE A 389 -14.72 5.95 -5.90
C ILE A 389 -15.47 7.05 -5.13
N PHE A 390 -15.23 7.11 -3.81
CA PHE A 390 -15.80 8.13 -2.93
C PHE A 390 -14.77 8.80 -2.00
N GLU A 391 -13.58 9.05 -2.52
CA GLU A 391 -12.51 9.76 -1.83
C GLU A 391 -12.74 11.28 -1.84
N ASP A 392 -12.66 11.91 -0.67
CA ASP A 392 -12.93 13.35 -0.49
C ASP A 392 -11.95 14.07 0.45
N GLY A 393 -10.87 13.38 0.85
CA GLY A 393 -9.85 13.92 1.76
C GLY A 393 -10.24 13.95 3.24
N LYS A 394 -11.31 13.25 3.66
CA LYS A 394 -11.82 13.21 5.05
C LYS A 394 -11.84 11.80 5.66
N ALA A 395 -11.13 10.88 5.06
CA ALA A 395 -11.16 9.49 5.52
C ALA A 395 -10.58 9.35 6.92
N SER A 396 -9.48 10.03 7.23
CA SER A 396 -8.84 10.00 8.56
C SER A 396 -9.76 10.53 9.66
N GLU A 397 -10.49 11.61 9.39
CA GLU A 397 -11.48 12.17 10.33
C GLU A 397 -12.56 11.14 10.68
N ARG A 398 -13.14 10.48 9.67
CA ARG A 398 -14.17 9.45 9.85
C ARG A 398 -13.64 8.24 10.62
N VAL A 399 -12.39 7.85 10.38
CA VAL A 399 -11.77 6.73 11.12
C VAL A 399 -11.55 7.08 12.58
N VAL A 400 -11.15 8.30 12.92
CA VAL A 400 -11.00 8.73 14.33
C VAL A 400 -12.37 8.80 15.03
N GLU A 401 -13.42 9.22 14.33
CA GLU A 401 -14.79 9.15 14.86
C GLU A 401 -15.25 7.70 15.11
N LEU A 402 -14.90 6.77 14.19
CA LEU A 402 -15.20 5.34 14.35
C LEU A 402 -14.50 4.77 15.60
N ILE A 403 -13.25 5.15 15.85
CA ILE A 403 -12.52 4.77 17.07
C ILE A 403 -13.27 5.28 18.32
N GLY A 404 -13.81 6.48 18.29
CA GLY A 404 -14.58 7.08 19.37
C GLY A 404 -15.90 6.34 19.68
N LYS A 405 -16.59 5.84 18.67
CA LYS A 405 -17.86 5.10 18.81
C LYS A 405 -17.69 3.71 19.42
N GLY A 406 -16.52 3.09 19.28
CA GLY A 406 -16.21 1.76 19.84
C GLY A 406 -15.92 1.74 21.34
N LYS A 407 -16.07 2.88 22.04
CA LYS A 407 -15.89 3.03 23.50
C LYS A 407 -17.17 2.76 24.27
#